data_5d1ecdb5002f342074d1aecf9628777d
#
_entry.id   5d1ecdb5002f342074d1aecf9628777d
#
_cell.length_a   1.000
_cell.length_b   1.000
_cell.length_c   1.000
_cell.angle_alpha   90.00
_cell.angle_beta   90.00
_cell.angle_gamma   90.00
#
_symmetry.space_group_name_H-M   'P 1'
#
loop_
_entity.id
_entity.type
_entity.pdbx_description
1 polymer ?
#
loop_
_entity_poly.entity_id
_entity_poly.type
_entity_poly.pdbx_seq_one_letter_code
_entity_poly.pdbx_strand_id
1 'polypeptide(L)'
;GCQSLNTIQSCSETVKKLEETYVLFRFYEIPQRDRADLISINTNSQSAVKPRDLRSNDKRVLNLKRQFEQKYAQGYFVTKRGEVAPSDKDKNYVIDLSDLGKYLIAWHSQRPNISYGETKIFDKYFEILFKRDYKPENIQALNLWMTTIKKYWVESNPLRLNETLLSMKAYAPFHHLYAISIMFSIANNQQDRVPEPYVTWTNANTANMVEQIIKMTASCLNSALKSAS
;
A
#
# COMPACT_ATOMS: atom_id res chain seq x y z
N GLY A 1 -6.78 18.67 16.60
CA GLY A 1 -7.90 19.42 16.09
C GLY A 1 -9.21 18.65 16.18
N CYS A 2 -9.81 18.26 15.07
CA CYS A 2 -11.11 17.55 15.03
C CYS A 2 -11.11 16.23 15.80
N GLN A 3 -10.03 15.48 15.83
CA GLN A 3 -9.96 14.23 16.60
C GLN A 3 -10.05 14.48 18.11
N SER A 4 -9.34 15.50 18.62
CA SER A 4 -9.40 15.85 20.03
C SER A 4 -10.78 16.33 20.42
N LEU A 5 -11.45 17.11 19.57
CA LEU A 5 -12.84 17.55 19.77
C LEU A 5 -13.80 16.35 19.81
N ASN A 6 -13.70 15.44 18.86
CA ASN A 6 -14.53 14.22 18.83
C ASN A 6 -14.29 13.35 20.07
N THR A 7 -13.05 13.20 20.51
CA THR A 7 -12.71 12.45 21.73
C THR A 7 -13.33 13.11 22.96
N ILE A 8 -13.19 14.43 23.12
CA ILE A 8 -13.79 15.18 24.21
C ILE A 8 -15.33 15.04 24.20
N GLN A 9 -15.93 15.15 23.02
CA GLN A 9 -17.38 15.00 22.86
C GLN A 9 -17.85 13.58 23.16
N SER A 10 -17.13 12.57 22.70
CA SER A 10 -17.46 11.15 22.96
C SER A 10 -17.29 10.76 24.43
N CYS A 11 -16.40 11.43 25.16
CA CYS A 11 -16.10 11.20 26.55
C CYS A 11 -16.68 12.30 27.46
N SER A 12 -17.73 13.01 27.03
CA SER A 12 -18.25 14.20 27.70
C SER A 12 -18.58 14.00 29.18
N GLU A 13 -19.15 12.86 29.55
CA GLU A 13 -19.48 12.51 30.93
C GLU A 13 -18.23 12.32 31.83
N THR A 14 -17.14 11.83 31.26
CA THR A 14 -15.86 11.70 31.97
C THR A 14 -15.18 13.06 32.07
N VAL A 15 -15.20 13.83 30.98
CA VAL A 15 -14.59 15.15 30.91
C VAL A 15 -15.25 16.14 31.89
N LYS A 16 -16.58 16.09 32.03
CA LYS A 16 -17.32 16.92 33.02
C LYS A 16 -16.92 16.68 34.48
N LYS A 17 -16.32 15.52 34.77
CA LYS A 17 -15.85 15.17 36.13
C LYS A 17 -14.42 15.63 36.40
N LEU A 18 -13.71 16.13 35.38
CA LEU A 18 -12.35 16.62 35.51
C LEU A 18 -12.40 18.08 35.95
N GLU A 19 -12.07 18.32 37.22
CA GLU A 19 -11.91 19.67 37.76
C GLU A 19 -10.53 20.23 37.31
N GLU A 20 -10.47 21.51 36.97
CA GLU A 20 -9.23 22.24 36.63
C GLU A 20 -8.46 21.71 35.41
N THR A 21 -9.15 21.08 34.45
CA THR A 21 -8.52 20.63 33.20
C THR A 21 -8.83 21.60 32.07
N TYR A 22 -7.79 22.18 31.49
CA TYR A 22 -7.92 23.17 30.41
C TYR A 22 -7.29 22.64 29.12
N VAL A 23 -7.93 22.90 28.00
CA VAL A 23 -7.40 22.56 26.67
C VAL A 23 -7.35 23.84 25.83
N LEU A 24 -6.18 24.11 25.26
CA LEU A 24 -6.02 25.23 24.35
C LEU A 24 -6.58 24.90 22.97
N PHE A 25 -7.58 25.64 22.54
CA PHE A 25 -8.11 25.61 21.19
C PHE A 25 -7.71 26.86 20.41
N ARG A 26 -7.34 26.65 19.14
CA ARG A 26 -7.14 27.73 18.18
C ARG A 26 -8.17 27.56 17.07
N PHE A 27 -9.01 28.56 16.86
CA PHE A 27 -10.00 28.60 15.80
C PHE A 27 -9.51 29.57 14.72
N TYR A 28 -9.58 29.10 13.47
CA TYR A 28 -9.28 29.91 12.30
C TYR A 28 -10.53 30.03 11.45
N GLU A 29 -11.00 31.24 11.25
CA GLU A 29 -12.04 31.55 10.26
C GLU A 29 -11.37 31.77 8.90
N ILE A 30 -11.81 31.03 7.90
CA ILE A 30 -11.19 31.05 6.58
C ILE A 30 -12.24 31.52 5.56
N PRO A 31 -12.11 32.76 5.06
CA PRO A 31 -13.10 33.32 4.12
C PRO A 31 -13.14 32.57 2.78
N GLN A 32 -12.06 31.89 2.40
CA GLN A 32 -11.95 31.15 1.12
C GLN A 32 -11.67 29.67 1.40
N ARG A 33 -12.56 28.80 0.96
CA ARG A 33 -12.46 27.32 1.12
C ARG A 33 -11.16 26.75 0.55
N ASP A 34 -10.63 27.32 -0.50
CA ASP A 34 -9.45 26.85 -1.21
C ASP A 34 -8.15 26.96 -0.40
N ARG A 35 -8.14 27.77 0.66
CA ARG A 35 -6.99 27.92 1.58
C ARG A 35 -7.08 27.06 2.83
N ALA A 36 -8.20 26.39 3.08
CA ALA A 36 -8.38 25.54 4.26
C ALA A 36 -7.37 24.40 4.28
N ASP A 37 -7.09 23.81 3.12
CA ASP A 37 -6.12 22.74 2.98
C ASP A 37 -4.68 23.22 3.26
N LEU A 38 -4.32 24.42 2.80
CA LEU A 38 -3.00 25.03 3.04
C LEU A 38 -2.79 25.36 4.53
N ILE A 39 -3.83 25.82 5.23
CA ILE A 39 -3.73 26.11 6.66
C ILE A 39 -3.67 24.82 7.45
N SER A 40 -4.44 23.80 7.08
CA SER A 40 -4.35 22.48 7.69
C SER A 40 -2.96 21.87 7.51
N ILE A 41 -2.35 21.99 6.35
CA ILE A 41 -0.99 21.55 6.07
C ILE A 41 0.01 22.30 6.92
N ASN A 42 -0.07 23.61 6.99
CA ASN A 42 0.89 24.46 7.71
C ASN A 42 0.76 24.38 9.24
N THR A 43 -0.45 24.23 9.78
CA THR A 43 -0.66 24.07 11.23
C THR A 43 -0.33 22.66 11.71
N ASN A 44 -0.47 21.64 10.87
CA ASN A 44 -0.06 20.26 11.17
C ASN A 44 1.44 20.00 10.92
N SER A 45 2.16 20.93 10.29
CA SER A 45 3.61 20.80 10.07
C SER A 45 4.44 20.75 11.36
N GLN A 46 3.86 21.09 12.50
CA GLN A 46 4.50 20.99 13.83
C GLN A 46 4.50 19.56 14.41
N SER A 47 3.58 18.69 13.98
CA SER A 47 3.70 17.24 14.16
C SER A 47 4.11 16.67 12.84
N ALA A 48 5.12 15.80 12.79
CA ALA A 48 5.65 15.22 11.55
C ALA A 48 4.57 14.44 10.78
N VAL A 49 3.69 15.19 10.09
CA VAL A 49 2.66 14.61 9.21
C VAL A 49 3.39 13.98 8.03
N LYS A 50 3.33 12.68 7.94
CA LYS A 50 3.96 11.98 6.81
C LYS A 50 3.18 12.22 5.53
N PRO A 51 3.82 12.25 4.36
CA PRO A 51 3.15 12.42 3.07
C PRO A 51 1.97 11.49 2.85
N ARG A 52 2.05 10.23 3.33
CA ARG A 52 0.92 9.30 3.31
C ARG A 52 -0.33 9.84 4.00
N ASP A 53 -0.17 10.45 5.18
CA ASP A 53 -1.30 10.94 5.97
C ASP A 53 -2.02 12.09 5.25
N LEU A 54 -1.27 12.94 4.53
CA LEU A 54 -1.82 13.98 3.67
C LEU A 54 -2.63 13.38 2.50
N ARG A 55 -2.17 12.28 1.94
CA ARG A 55 -2.81 11.59 0.82
C ARG A 55 -3.99 10.71 1.21
N SER A 56 -4.14 10.38 2.49
CA SER A 56 -5.25 9.54 2.97
C SER A 56 -6.65 10.11 2.68
N ASN A 57 -6.75 11.43 2.54
CA ASN A 57 -8.00 12.14 2.21
C ASN A 57 -8.08 12.56 0.72
N ASP A 58 -7.12 12.19 -0.12
CA ASP A 58 -7.17 12.47 -1.56
C ASP A 58 -8.40 11.80 -2.19
N LYS A 59 -9.11 12.52 -3.05
CA LYS A 59 -10.35 12.03 -3.68
C LYS A 59 -10.17 10.71 -4.43
N ARG A 60 -9.01 10.49 -5.04
CA ARG A 60 -8.67 9.26 -5.76
C ARG A 60 -8.54 8.08 -4.81
N VAL A 61 -7.86 8.29 -3.68
CA VAL A 61 -7.69 7.27 -2.62
C VAL A 61 -9.05 6.91 -2.02
N LEU A 62 -9.88 7.90 -1.68
CA LEU A 62 -11.21 7.67 -1.11
C LEU A 62 -12.16 7.00 -2.12
N ASN A 63 -12.08 7.37 -3.40
CA ASN A 63 -12.85 6.70 -4.44
C ASN A 63 -12.43 5.24 -4.60
N LEU A 64 -11.12 4.97 -4.58
CA LEU A 64 -10.57 3.63 -4.65
C LEU A 64 -11.00 2.77 -3.45
N LYS A 65 -10.94 3.32 -2.23
CA LYS A 65 -11.46 2.69 -1.01
C LYS A 65 -12.93 2.29 -1.20
N ARG A 66 -13.77 3.23 -1.62
CA ARG A 66 -15.20 2.98 -1.83
C ARG A 66 -15.44 1.88 -2.87
N GLN A 67 -14.77 1.92 -4.01
CA GLN A 67 -14.91 0.92 -5.06
C GLN A 67 -14.45 -0.47 -4.58
N PHE A 68 -13.34 -0.53 -3.85
CA PHE A 68 -12.80 -1.79 -3.31
C PHE A 68 -13.76 -2.42 -2.29
N GLU A 69 -14.26 -1.64 -1.33
CA GLU A 69 -15.18 -2.12 -0.30
C GLU A 69 -16.58 -2.45 -0.85
N GLN A 70 -17.02 -1.78 -1.91
CA GLN A 70 -18.23 -2.15 -2.64
C GLN A 70 -18.09 -3.47 -3.42
N LYS A 71 -16.92 -3.69 -4.02
CA LYS A 71 -16.64 -4.92 -4.78
C LYS A 71 -16.47 -6.14 -3.88
N TYR A 72 -15.80 -5.94 -2.74
CA TYR A 72 -15.49 -6.99 -1.79
C TYR A 72 -16.15 -6.70 -0.44
N ALA A 73 -17.30 -7.30 -0.20
CA ALA A 73 -18.08 -7.05 1.04
C ALA A 73 -17.29 -7.37 2.33
N GLN A 74 -16.40 -8.36 2.28
CA GLN A 74 -15.47 -8.69 3.38
C GLN A 74 -14.15 -7.93 3.30
N GLY A 75 -13.98 -7.05 2.30
CA GLY A 75 -12.79 -6.26 2.10
C GLY A 75 -12.75 -5.02 2.98
N TYR A 76 -11.54 -4.53 3.22
CA TYR A 76 -11.31 -3.26 3.91
C TYR A 76 -10.04 -2.59 3.41
N PHE A 77 -10.15 -1.31 3.06
CA PHE A 77 -9.01 -0.54 2.60
C PHE A 77 -8.59 0.49 3.66
N VAL A 78 -7.52 0.18 4.36
CA VAL A 78 -6.92 1.01 5.41
C VAL A 78 -6.22 2.21 4.77
N THR A 79 -6.74 3.40 4.97
CA THR A 79 -6.17 4.63 4.39
C THR A 79 -5.40 5.46 5.40
N LYS A 80 -5.82 5.45 6.67
CA LYS A 80 -5.22 6.27 7.73
C LYS A 80 -4.25 5.45 8.57
N ARG A 81 -3.24 6.10 9.11
CA ARG A 81 -2.34 5.46 10.06
C ARG A 81 -3.08 5.14 11.37
N GLY A 82 -2.87 3.94 11.90
CA GLY A 82 -3.54 3.49 13.11
C GLY A 82 -5.01 3.07 12.90
N GLU A 83 -5.53 3.20 11.67
CA GLU A 83 -6.82 2.62 11.31
C GLU A 83 -6.71 1.09 11.30
N VAL A 84 -7.61 0.42 12.00
CA VAL A 84 -7.65 -1.04 12.07
C VAL A 84 -8.88 -1.54 11.35
N ALA A 85 -8.70 -2.57 10.52
CA ALA A 85 -9.84 -3.20 9.87
C ALA A 85 -10.77 -3.82 10.92
N PRO A 86 -12.09 -3.70 10.76
CA PRO A 86 -13.07 -4.37 11.61
C PRO A 86 -12.83 -5.89 11.67
N SER A 87 -13.13 -6.51 12.81
CA SER A 87 -12.85 -7.92 13.07
C SER A 87 -13.64 -8.90 12.20
N ASP A 88 -14.73 -8.44 11.60
CA ASP A 88 -15.58 -9.19 10.65
C ASP A 88 -15.00 -9.23 9.23
N LYS A 89 -13.91 -8.49 8.96
CA LYS A 89 -13.29 -8.45 7.64
C LYS A 89 -12.29 -9.58 7.42
N ASP A 90 -12.29 -10.12 6.20
CA ASP A 90 -11.34 -11.16 5.81
C ASP A 90 -9.95 -10.54 5.62
N LYS A 91 -8.97 -11.03 6.39
CA LYS A 91 -7.57 -10.56 6.34
C LYS A 91 -6.95 -10.65 4.95
N ASN A 92 -7.40 -11.59 4.10
CA ASN A 92 -6.92 -11.71 2.73
C ASN A 92 -7.42 -10.58 1.82
N TYR A 93 -8.44 -9.86 2.24
CA TYR A 93 -9.02 -8.72 1.54
C TYR A 93 -8.81 -7.39 2.29
N VAL A 94 -7.89 -7.37 3.26
CA VAL A 94 -7.47 -6.12 3.91
C VAL A 94 -6.21 -5.61 3.22
N ILE A 95 -6.25 -4.38 2.77
CA ILE A 95 -5.13 -3.72 2.10
C ILE A 95 -4.84 -2.39 2.79
N ASP A 96 -3.58 -2.14 3.09
CA ASP A 96 -3.10 -0.86 3.59
C ASP A 96 -2.63 0.04 2.44
N LEU A 97 -2.93 1.33 2.50
CA LEU A 97 -2.54 2.31 1.48
C LEU A 97 -1.02 2.36 1.25
N SER A 98 -0.21 2.22 2.32
CA SER A 98 1.26 2.17 2.17
C SER A 98 1.69 0.94 1.40
N ASP A 99 1.11 -0.21 1.71
CA ASP A 99 1.45 -1.45 1.04
C ASP A 99 1.00 -1.40 -0.43
N LEU A 100 -0.19 -0.89 -0.71
CA LEU A 100 -0.64 -0.68 -2.08
C LEU A 100 0.33 0.24 -2.85
N GLY A 101 0.75 1.36 -2.27
CA GLY A 101 1.73 2.25 -2.90
C GLY A 101 3.02 1.54 -3.28
N LYS A 102 3.54 0.67 -2.40
CA LYS A 102 4.73 -0.14 -2.65
C LYS A 102 4.51 -1.17 -3.76
N TYR A 103 3.33 -1.81 -3.81
CA TYR A 103 3.00 -2.76 -4.87
C TYR A 103 2.87 -2.08 -6.23
N LEU A 104 2.20 -0.93 -6.27
CA LEU A 104 2.04 -0.14 -7.49
C LEU A 104 3.37 0.35 -8.05
N ILE A 105 4.30 0.81 -7.20
CA ILE A 105 5.62 1.27 -7.65
C ILE A 105 6.46 0.10 -8.18
N ALA A 106 6.38 -1.07 -7.55
CA ALA A 106 7.10 -2.26 -7.98
C ALA A 106 6.54 -2.80 -9.30
N TRP A 107 5.22 -2.92 -9.42
CA TRP A 107 4.55 -3.52 -10.58
C TRP A 107 4.45 -2.57 -11.76
N HIS A 108 3.76 -1.43 -11.56
CA HIS A 108 3.44 -0.51 -12.67
C HIS A 108 4.56 0.45 -13.03
N SER A 109 5.34 0.91 -12.06
CA SER A 109 6.48 1.81 -12.34
C SER A 109 7.78 1.06 -12.56
N GLN A 110 7.80 -0.25 -12.34
CA GLN A 110 8.99 -1.10 -12.50
C GLN A 110 10.21 -0.58 -11.71
N ARG A 111 9.94 -0.03 -10.51
CA ARG A 111 10.95 0.57 -9.63
C ARG A 111 10.89 -0.03 -8.22
N PRO A 112 11.15 -1.34 -8.08
CA PRO A 112 11.04 -2.01 -6.79
C PRO A 112 11.96 -1.44 -5.71
N ASN A 113 13.09 -0.84 -6.10
CA ASN A 113 14.02 -0.17 -5.21
C ASN A 113 13.43 1.07 -4.50
N ILE A 114 12.36 1.67 -5.03
CA ILE A 114 11.67 2.81 -4.41
C ILE A 114 10.65 2.34 -3.37
N SER A 115 10.22 1.08 -3.41
CA SER A 115 9.25 0.51 -2.47
C SER A 115 9.69 0.58 -0.99
N TYR A 116 10.95 0.86 -0.73
CA TYR A 116 11.50 1.05 0.63
C TYR A 116 11.11 2.39 1.27
N GLY A 117 10.83 3.38 0.44
CA GLY A 117 10.62 4.75 0.88
C GLY A 117 9.17 5.19 0.77
N GLU A 118 8.34 4.91 1.77
CA GLU A 118 6.94 5.37 1.81
C GLU A 118 6.82 6.88 1.54
N THR A 119 7.71 7.69 2.12
CA THR A 119 7.76 9.13 1.90
C THR A 119 7.89 9.47 0.42
N LYS A 120 8.83 8.84 -0.29
CA LYS A 120 9.03 9.09 -1.73
C LYS A 120 7.81 8.70 -2.57
N ILE A 121 7.13 7.60 -2.20
CA ILE A 121 5.95 7.11 -2.90
C ILE A 121 4.81 8.14 -2.81
N PHE A 122 4.51 8.64 -1.60
CA PHE A 122 3.38 9.52 -1.36
C PHE A 122 3.68 11.01 -1.61
N ASP A 123 4.94 11.38 -1.72
CA ASP A 123 5.39 12.71 -2.11
C ASP A 123 5.60 12.79 -3.63
N LYS A 124 6.71 12.21 -4.10
CA LYS A 124 7.19 12.37 -5.48
C LYS A 124 6.42 11.55 -6.51
N TYR A 125 6.02 10.32 -6.15
CA TYR A 125 5.44 9.37 -7.11
C TYR A 125 3.91 9.28 -7.02
N PHE A 126 3.29 9.92 -6.05
CA PHE A 126 1.84 9.83 -5.84
C PHE A 126 1.03 10.19 -7.08
N GLU A 127 1.34 11.33 -7.71
CA GLU A 127 0.62 11.81 -8.89
C GLU A 127 0.74 10.83 -10.07
N ILE A 128 1.88 10.20 -10.24
CA ILE A 128 2.11 9.22 -11.32
C ILE A 128 1.35 7.93 -11.05
N LEU A 129 1.39 7.44 -9.80
CA LEU A 129 0.76 6.19 -9.40
C LEU A 129 -0.75 6.32 -9.38
N PHE A 130 -1.29 7.33 -8.71
CA PHE A 130 -2.73 7.48 -8.48
C PHE A 130 -3.45 8.31 -9.55
N LYS A 131 -2.77 8.68 -10.66
CA LYS A 131 -3.42 9.21 -11.86
C LYS A 131 -4.20 8.14 -12.63
N ARG A 132 -3.79 6.86 -12.50
CA ARG A 132 -4.46 5.75 -13.15
C ARG A 132 -5.73 5.37 -12.40
N ASP A 133 -6.76 5.01 -13.14
CA ASP A 133 -7.98 4.41 -12.57
C ASP A 133 -7.75 2.91 -12.37
N TYR A 134 -7.48 2.52 -11.13
CA TYR A 134 -7.26 1.11 -10.79
C TYR A 134 -8.58 0.41 -10.50
N LYS A 135 -8.81 -0.70 -11.16
CA LYS A 135 -9.92 -1.58 -10.82
C LYS A 135 -9.64 -2.31 -9.50
N PRO A 136 -10.66 -2.49 -8.64
CA PRO A 136 -10.50 -3.22 -7.37
C PRO A 136 -9.87 -4.60 -7.52
N GLU A 137 -10.15 -5.30 -8.64
CA GLU A 137 -9.60 -6.63 -8.94
C GLU A 137 -8.07 -6.59 -9.11
N ASN A 138 -7.53 -5.55 -9.74
CA ASN A 138 -6.09 -5.39 -9.89
C ASN A 138 -5.41 -5.15 -8.55
N ILE A 139 -6.05 -4.38 -7.67
CA ILE A 139 -5.55 -4.14 -6.31
C ILE A 139 -5.54 -5.43 -5.51
N GLN A 140 -6.64 -6.17 -5.54
CA GLN A 140 -6.72 -7.46 -4.85
C GLN A 140 -5.70 -8.47 -5.39
N ALA A 141 -5.50 -8.53 -6.70
CA ALA A 141 -4.51 -9.41 -7.29
C ALA A 141 -3.08 -9.08 -6.86
N LEU A 142 -2.71 -7.79 -6.77
CA LEU A 142 -1.42 -7.36 -6.21
C LEU A 142 -1.26 -7.81 -4.77
N ASN A 143 -2.31 -7.69 -3.97
CA ASN A 143 -2.32 -8.16 -2.59
C ASN A 143 -2.11 -9.67 -2.49
N LEU A 144 -2.79 -10.44 -3.32
CA LEU A 144 -2.69 -11.90 -3.38
C LEU A 144 -1.28 -12.34 -3.83
N TRP A 145 -0.72 -11.73 -4.88
CA TRP A 145 0.66 -11.97 -5.30
C TRP A 145 1.64 -11.72 -4.16
N MET A 146 1.56 -10.55 -3.53
CA MET A 146 2.49 -10.19 -2.46
C MET A 146 2.31 -11.06 -1.21
N THR A 147 1.07 -11.34 -0.82
CA THR A 147 0.78 -12.24 0.32
C THR A 147 1.35 -13.62 0.07
N THR A 148 1.24 -14.12 -1.16
CA THR A 148 1.79 -15.42 -1.53
C THR A 148 3.32 -15.38 -1.58
N ILE A 149 3.92 -14.36 -2.18
CA ILE A 149 5.38 -14.17 -2.15
C ILE A 149 5.90 -14.19 -0.71
N LYS A 150 5.31 -13.41 0.19
CA LYS A 150 5.75 -13.30 1.59
C LYS A 150 5.70 -14.64 2.33
N LYS A 151 4.80 -15.58 1.99
CA LYS A 151 4.77 -16.92 2.57
C LYS A 151 6.03 -17.74 2.27
N TYR A 152 6.72 -17.45 1.18
CA TYR A 152 7.94 -18.14 0.78
C TYR A 152 9.23 -17.42 1.21
N TRP A 153 9.15 -16.14 1.59
CA TRP A 153 10.29 -15.36 2.08
C TRP A 153 10.45 -15.49 3.60
N VAL A 154 10.68 -16.72 4.04
CA VAL A 154 10.81 -17.11 5.45
C VAL A 154 12.17 -17.74 5.73
N GLU A 155 12.56 -17.85 7.00
CA GLU A 155 13.89 -18.36 7.41
C GLU A 155 14.15 -19.80 6.97
N SER A 156 13.10 -20.62 6.87
CA SER A 156 13.21 -21.99 6.34
C SER A 156 13.65 -22.04 4.87
N ASN A 157 13.65 -20.90 4.18
CA ASN A 157 14.14 -20.71 2.82
C ASN A 157 13.67 -21.74 1.78
N PRO A 158 12.36 -21.97 1.63
CA PRO A 158 11.83 -22.96 0.70
C PRO A 158 12.13 -22.63 -0.77
N LEU A 159 12.48 -21.36 -1.06
CA LEU A 159 12.87 -20.89 -2.40
C LEU A 159 14.36 -21.11 -2.69
N ARG A 160 15.13 -21.59 -1.72
CA ARG A 160 16.60 -21.70 -1.85
C ARG A 160 17.27 -20.39 -2.29
N LEU A 161 16.81 -19.30 -1.70
CA LEU A 161 17.38 -17.98 -1.93
C LEU A 161 18.83 -17.91 -1.44
N ASN A 162 19.65 -17.14 -2.13
CA ASN A 162 20.97 -16.77 -1.64
C ASN A 162 20.86 -16.05 -0.29
N GLU A 163 21.82 -16.25 0.61
CA GLU A 163 21.83 -15.65 1.95
C GLU A 163 21.71 -14.13 1.92
N THR A 164 22.33 -13.47 0.95
CA THR A 164 22.21 -12.02 0.75
C THR A 164 20.76 -11.63 0.44
N LEU A 165 20.09 -12.34 -0.47
CA LEU A 165 18.66 -12.08 -0.75
C LEU A 165 17.80 -12.34 0.47
N LEU A 166 18.05 -13.44 1.17
CA LEU A 166 17.27 -13.81 2.36
C LEU A 166 17.45 -12.77 3.49
N SER A 167 18.63 -12.22 3.66
CA SER A 167 18.87 -11.13 4.63
C SER A 167 18.08 -9.85 4.27
N MET A 168 17.72 -9.68 3.01
CA MET A 168 16.93 -8.56 2.49
C MET A 168 15.41 -8.84 2.50
N LYS A 169 14.93 -9.78 3.29
CA LYS A 169 13.50 -10.21 3.33
C LYS A 169 12.47 -9.08 3.52
N ALA A 170 12.89 -7.96 4.09
CA ALA A 170 12.03 -6.79 4.23
C ALA A 170 11.77 -6.06 2.89
N TYR A 171 12.64 -6.22 1.91
CA TYR A 171 12.68 -5.41 0.70
C TYR A 171 12.65 -6.24 -0.59
N ALA A 172 13.40 -7.30 -0.65
CA ALA A 172 13.53 -8.12 -1.84
C ALA A 172 12.20 -8.75 -2.34
N PRO A 173 11.16 -8.98 -1.52
CA PRO A 173 9.84 -9.37 -2.02
C PRO A 173 9.23 -8.42 -3.04
N PHE A 174 9.55 -7.11 -3.01
CA PHE A 174 9.09 -6.16 -4.03
C PHE A 174 9.82 -6.36 -5.38
N HIS A 175 11.09 -6.76 -5.35
CA HIS A 175 11.82 -7.16 -6.55
C HIS A 175 11.25 -8.47 -7.13
N HIS A 176 10.79 -9.37 -6.26
CA HIS A 176 10.12 -10.59 -6.68
C HIS A 176 8.78 -10.27 -7.38
N LEU A 177 7.98 -9.37 -6.82
CA LEU A 177 6.74 -8.91 -7.45
C LEU A 177 7.00 -8.27 -8.83
N TYR A 178 8.06 -7.47 -8.93
CA TYR A 178 8.51 -6.89 -10.19
C TYR A 178 8.94 -7.98 -11.19
N ALA A 179 9.73 -8.97 -10.76
CA ALA A 179 10.17 -10.06 -11.63
C ALA A 179 8.99 -10.86 -12.22
N ILE A 180 7.93 -11.05 -11.44
CA ILE A 180 6.68 -11.67 -11.94
C ILE A 180 6.06 -10.80 -13.04
N SER A 181 5.97 -9.49 -12.86
CA SER A 181 5.40 -8.59 -13.88
C SER A 181 6.18 -8.66 -15.19
N ILE A 182 7.52 -8.68 -15.13
CA ILE A 182 8.38 -8.78 -16.30
C ILE A 182 8.24 -10.15 -16.99
N MET A 183 8.19 -11.23 -16.21
CA MET A 183 8.00 -12.58 -16.76
C MET A 183 6.71 -12.66 -17.60
N PHE A 184 5.60 -12.12 -17.10
CA PHE A 184 4.35 -12.08 -17.86
C PHE A 184 4.39 -11.15 -19.07
N SER A 185 5.11 -10.01 -19.00
CA SER A 185 5.33 -9.16 -20.17
C SER A 185 6.06 -9.90 -21.28
N ILE A 186 7.12 -10.63 -20.94
CA ILE A 186 7.91 -11.42 -21.89
C ILE A 186 7.08 -12.57 -22.46
N ALA A 187 6.40 -13.34 -21.61
CA ALA A 187 5.60 -14.49 -22.02
C ALA A 187 4.46 -14.11 -23.00
N ASN A 188 3.94 -12.90 -22.89
CA ASN A 188 2.88 -12.37 -23.75
C ASN A 188 3.40 -11.59 -24.97
N ASN A 189 4.71 -11.54 -25.22
CA ASN A 189 5.35 -10.70 -26.25
C ASN A 189 4.93 -9.21 -26.14
N GLN A 190 4.72 -8.72 -24.92
CA GLN A 190 4.29 -7.34 -24.63
C GLN A 190 5.33 -6.61 -23.78
N GLN A 191 6.59 -6.61 -24.24
CA GLN A 191 7.73 -6.06 -23.47
C GLN A 191 7.55 -4.58 -23.11
N ASP A 192 6.79 -3.83 -23.91
CA ASP A 192 6.51 -2.41 -23.68
C ASP A 192 5.26 -2.15 -22.81
N ARG A 193 4.58 -3.19 -22.37
CA ARG A 193 3.36 -3.07 -21.56
C ARG A 193 3.47 -3.80 -20.23
N VAL A 194 3.11 -3.10 -19.18
CA VAL A 194 2.97 -3.72 -17.86
C VAL A 194 1.68 -4.54 -17.84
N PRO A 195 1.74 -5.84 -17.53
CA PRO A 195 0.56 -6.68 -17.53
C PRO A 195 -0.41 -6.30 -16.42
N GLU A 196 -1.71 -6.51 -16.65
CA GLU A 196 -2.75 -6.29 -15.65
C GLU A 196 -2.63 -7.32 -14.52
N PRO A 197 -2.47 -6.90 -13.26
CA PRO A 197 -2.29 -7.81 -12.12
C PRO A 197 -3.38 -8.87 -12.02
N TYR A 198 -4.64 -8.49 -12.23
CA TYR A 198 -5.78 -9.40 -12.16
C TYR A 198 -5.70 -10.52 -13.21
N VAL A 199 -5.36 -10.18 -14.43
CA VAL A 199 -5.23 -11.17 -15.52
C VAL A 199 -4.11 -12.15 -15.22
N THR A 200 -2.95 -11.66 -14.76
CA THR A 200 -1.82 -12.52 -14.41
C THR A 200 -2.13 -13.46 -13.26
N TRP A 201 -2.75 -12.93 -12.20
CA TRP A 201 -3.17 -13.74 -11.06
C TRP A 201 -4.18 -14.81 -11.44
N THR A 202 -5.24 -14.43 -12.17
CA THR A 202 -6.31 -15.32 -12.55
C THR A 202 -5.78 -16.46 -13.42
N ASN A 203 -4.95 -16.14 -14.43
CA ASN A 203 -4.35 -17.15 -15.30
C ASN A 203 -3.46 -18.12 -14.52
N ALA A 204 -2.58 -17.60 -13.65
CA ALA A 204 -1.69 -18.42 -12.83
C ALA A 204 -2.45 -19.31 -11.85
N ASN A 205 -3.48 -18.77 -11.20
CA ASN A 205 -4.29 -19.50 -10.23
C ASN A 205 -5.16 -20.58 -10.88
N THR A 206 -5.80 -20.27 -12.00
CA THR A 206 -6.61 -21.23 -12.77
C THR A 206 -5.77 -22.39 -13.31
N ALA A 207 -4.54 -22.10 -13.71
CA ALA A 207 -3.59 -23.12 -14.18
C ALA A 207 -2.85 -23.86 -13.03
N ASN A 208 -3.11 -23.52 -11.75
CA ASN A 208 -2.37 -24.02 -10.58
C ASN A 208 -0.85 -23.77 -10.66
N MET A 209 -0.44 -22.70 -11.30
CA MET A 209 0.96 -22.37 -11.57
C MET A 209 1.56 -21.32 -10.61
N VAL A 210 0.79 -20.80 -9.67
CA VAL A 210 1.22 -19.68 -8.78
C VAL A 210 2.54 -20.03 -8.06
N GLU A 211 2.62 -21.21 -7.45
CA GLU A 211 3.81 -21.64 -6.74
C GLU A 211 5.02 -21.83 -7.67
N GLN A 212 4.79 -22.40 -8.84
CA GLN A 212 5.84 -22.59 -9.85
C GLN A 212 6.39 -21.26 -10.35
N ILE A 213 5.52 -20.28 -10.60
CA ILE A 213 5.91 -18.92 -11.00
C ILE A 213 6.77 -18.27 -9.92
N ILE A 214 6.38 -18.39 -8.65
CA ILE A 214 7.17 -17.86 -7.53
C ILE A 214 8.56 -18.53 -7.48
N LYS A 215 8.65 -19.85 -7.63
CA LYS A 215 9.93 -20.56 -7.63
C LYS A 215 10.81 -20.16 -8.83
N MET A 216 10.25 -20.03 -10.01
CA MET A 216 10.98 -19.63 -11.22
C MET A 216 11.54 -18.21 -11.09
N THR A 217 10.70 -17.25 -10.66
CA THR A 217 11.15 -15.86 -10.50
C THR A 217 12.16 -15.71 -9.36
N ALA A 218 12.07 -16.48 -8.29
CA ALA A 218 13.10 -16.56 -7.25
C ALA A 218 14.45 -17.05 -7.80
N SER A 219 14.44 -18.05 -8.66
CA SER A 219 15.64 -18.53 -9.35
C SER A 219 16.26 -17.45 -10.22
N CYS A 220 15.46 -16.67 -10.96
CA CYS A 220 15.93 -15.53 -11.73
C CYS A 220 16.60 -14.47 -10.84
N LEU A 221 16.03 -14.15 -9.68
CA LEU A 221 16.63 -13.21 -8.72
C LEU A 221 17.98 -13.71 -8.20
N ASN A 222 18.09 -15.00 -7.86
CA ASN A 222 19.36 -15.61 -7.46
C ASN A 222 20.42 -15.48 -8.55
N SER A 223 20.04 -15.73 -9.80
CA SER A 223 20.95 -15.64 -10.95
C SER A 223 21.39 -14.19 -11.22
N ALA A 224 20.46 -13.26 -11.16
CA ALA A 224 20.74 -11.84 -11.34
C ALA A 224 21.73 -11.31 -10.28
N LEU A 225 21.59 -11.74 -9.02
CA LEU A 225 22.51 -11.35 -7.96
C LEU A 225 23.93 -11.89 -8.21
N LYS A 226 24.05 -13.15 -8.65
CA LYS A 226 25.35 -13.75 -8.98
C LYS A 226 26.06 -13.06 -10.14
N SER A 227 25.29 -12.50 -11.08
CA SER A 227 25.85 -11.79 -12.25
C SER A 227 26.29 -10.36 -11.92
N ALA A 228 25.84 -9.82 -10.79
CA ALA A 228 26.15 -8.46 -10.33
C ALA A 228 27.30 -8.42 -9.30
N SER A 229 27.69 -9.58 -8.78
CA SER A 229 28.84 -9.77 -7.86
C SER A 229 30.09 -10.13 -8.62
#